data_bb0c5572e06c2c31bcdc68c1d1d1fe60
#
_entry.id   bb0c5572e06c2c31bcdc68c1d1d1fe60
#
_cell.length_a   1.000
_cell.length_b   1.000
_cell.length_c   1.000
_cell.angle_alpha   90.00
_cell.angle_beta   90.00
_cell.angle_gamma   90.00
#
_symmetry.space_group_name_H-M   'P 1'
#
loop_
_entity.id
_entity.type
_entity.pdbx_description
1 polymer ?
#
loop_
_entity_poly.entity_id
_entity_poly.type
_entity_poly.pdbx_seq_one_letter_code
_entity_poly.pdbx_strand_id
1 'polypeptide(L)'
;QAKHARFEPAVAGISLGSIDIERIGPSLRDAMRQAISKNGNGLLITLDEVQVAELDEVRTLSIAIQQIIGEDLDIAFIFAGLPSMIESVINGKMLAFLHRALPFDLKAVAVTEVSYSLEGTIEASGMELKPGIASQLAEATQGYPFMIQLVGYYAWQLARRAHATIIGEEE
;
A
#
# COMPACT_ATOMS: atom_id res chain seq x y z
N GLN A 1 5.64 -25.08 -16.79
CA GLN A 1 6.49 -23.89 -16.94
C GLN A 1 6.13 -22.93 -15.84
N ALA A 2 6.92 -22.92 -14.75
CA ALA A 2 6.77 -21.99 -13.65
C ALA A 2 7.18 -20.59 -14.15
N LYS A 3 6.26 -19.62 -14.02
CA LYS A 3 6.58 -18.21 -14.22
C LYS A 3 7.34 -17.73 -13.00
N HIS A 4 8.63 -17.47 -13.17
CA HIS A 4 9.44 -16.81 -12.13
C HIS A 4 8.93 -15.39 -11.94
N ALA A 5 8.40 -15.10 -10.75
CA ALA A 5 8.12 -13.73 -10.33
C ALA A 5 9.46 -13.04 -10.05
N ARG A 6 9.73 -11.92 -10.71
CA ARG A 6 10.87 -11.06 -10.42
C ARG A 6 10.46 -10.06 -9.35
N PHE A 7 11.12 -10.13 -8.23
CA PHE A 7 11.00 -9.14 -7.17
C PHE A 7 12.13 -8.10 -7.34
N GLU A 8 11.77 -6.85 -7.58
CA GLU A 8 12.71 -5.73 -7.63
C GLU A 8 12.49 -4.81 -6.42
N PRO A 9 13.21 -5.01 -5.32
CA PRO A 9 13.11 -4.11 -4.19
C PRO A 9 13.84 -2.79 -4.49
N ALA A 10 13.14 -1.67 -4.40
CA ALA A 10 13.72 -0.35 -4.43
C ALA A 10 13.89 0.19 -3.01
N VAL A 11 15.12 0.39 -2.58
CA VAL A 11 15.44 1.04 -1.29
C VAL A 11 16.19 2.33 -1.60
N ALA A 12 15.60 3.48 -1.28
CA ALA A 12 16.27 4.80 -1.28
C ALA A 12 17.35 4.99 -2.38
N GLY A 13 17.00 4.77 -3.64
CA GLY A 13 17.87 4.99 -4.79
C GLY A 13 18.91 3.89 -5.07
N ILE A 14 18.84 2.74 -4.40
CA ILE A 14 19.65 1.56 -4.71
C ILE A 14 18.73 0.50 -5.31
N SER A 15 18.81 0.27 -6.61
CA SER A 15 18.23 -0.91 -7.25
C SER A 15 19.07 -2.12 -6.85
N LEU A 16 18.57 -2.93 -5.92
CA LEU A 16 19.07 -4.28 -5.72
C LEU A 16 18.54 -5.10 -6.89
N GLY A 17 19.40 -5.48 -7.83
CA GLY A 17 19.02 -6.21 -9.03
C GLY A 17 18.12 -7.43 -8.75
N SER A 18 17.45 -7.94 -9.78
CA SER A 18 16.55 -9.08 -9.68
C SER A 18 17.18 -10.24 -8.90
N ILE A 19 16.58 -10.59 -7.76
CA ILE A 19 17.05 -11.69 -6.91
C ILE A 19 16.36 -12.96 -7.36
N ASP A 20 17.14 -14.01 -7.64
CA ASP A 20 16.64 -15.31 -8.01
C ASP A 20 16.14 -16.04 -6.74
N ILE A 21 14.83 -16.28 -6.65
CA ILE A 21 14.13 -16.70 -5.44
C ILE A 21 14.57 -18.09 -4.92
N GLU A 22 15.09 -18.94 -5.79
CA GLU A 22 15.58 -20.28 -5.38
C GLU A 22 16.78 -20.29 -4.42
N ARG A 23 17.42 -19.13 -4.18
CA ARG A 23 18.61 -18.96 -3.33
C ARG A 23 18.43 -18.04 -2.12
N ILE A 24 17.20 -17.71 -1.77
CA ILE A 24 16.89 -16.54 -0.94
C ILE A 24 17.26 -16.69 0.56
N GLY A 25 17.27 -17.83 1.18
CA GLY A 25 17.42 -17.93 2.65
C GLY A 25 18.63 -17.16 3.21
N PRO A 26 19.88 -17.66 3.06
CA PRO A 26 21.05 -16.97 3.60
C PRO A 26 21.40 -15.68 2.88
N SER A 27 21.16 -15.58 1.56
CA SER A 27 21.52 -14.42 0.76
C SER A 27 20.64 -13.20 1.01
N LEU A 28 19.33 -13.37 1.31
CA LEU A 28 18.44 -12.26 1.65
C LEU A 28 18.83 -11.62 2.99
N ARG A 29 19.10 -12.42 4.00
CA ARG A 29 19.60 -11.95 5.29
C ARG A 29 20.92 -11.18 5.15
N ASP A 30 21.84 -11.70 4.36
CA ASP A 30 23.14 -11.05 4.15
C ASP A 30 22.98 -9.73 3.38
N ALA A 31 22.07 -9.67 2.40
CA ALA A 31 21.75 -8.45 1.69
C ALA A 31 21.15 -7.37 2.63
N MET A 32 20.22 -7.75 3.51
CA MET A 32 19.64 -6.86 4.53
C MET A 32 20.71 -6.35 5.48
N ARG A 33 21.56 -7.23 6.01
CA ARG A 33 22.68 -6.87 6.91
C ARG A 33 23.64 -5.89 6.21
N GLN A 34 23.95 -6.15 4.96
CA GLN A 34 24.83 -5.29 4.16
C GLN A 34 24.18 -3.91 3.93
N ALA A 35 22.87 -3.85 3.68
CA ALA A 35 22.13 -2.59 3.51
C ALA A 35 22.16 -1.76 4.79
N ILE A 36 21.92 -2.36 5.94
CA ILE A 36 21.99 -1.70 7.26
C ILE A 36 23.43 -1.18 7.51
N SER A 37 24.44 -2.04 7.32
CA SER A 37 25.84 -1.70 7.57
C SER A 37 26.38 -0.58 6.67
N LYS A 38 25.99 -0.56 5.40
CA LYS A 38 26.45 0.47 4.44
C LYS A 38 25.88 1.86 4.72
N ASN A 39 24.65 1.93 5.18
CA ASN A 39 23.95 3.21 5.33
C ASN A 39 24.10 3.80 6.73
N GLY A 40 24.58 3.04 7.71
CA GLY A 40 24.65 3.47 9.11
C GLY A 40 23.28 3.79 9.74
N ASN A 41 22.19 3.52 9.02
CA ASN A 41 20.81 3.75 9.41
C ASN A 41 20.06 2.41 9.36
N GLY A 42 18.91 2.34 10.04
CA GLY A 42 18.06 1.17 10.00
C GLY A 42 17.50 0.86 8.60
N LEU A 43 16.90 -0.31 8.45
CA LEU A 43 16.23 -0.78 7.22
C LEU A 43 14.73 -0.84 7.43
N LEU A 44 13.96 -0.14 6.60
CA LEU A 44 12.52 -0.29 6.53
C LEU A 44 12.16 -1.13 5.29
N ILE A 45 11.43 -2.22 5.51
CA ILE A 45 10.89 -3.08 4.46
C ILE A 45 9.39 -2.88 4.39
N THR A 46 8.88 -2.58 3.20
CA THR A 46 7.45 -2.50 2.92
C THR A 46 7.08 -3.57 1.90
N LEU A 47 6.07 -4.37 2.20
CA LEU A 47 5.49 -5.35 1.28
C LEU A 47 3.99 -5.06 1.17
N ASP A 48 3.59 -4.57 0.02
CA ASP A 48 2.19 -4.33 -0.32
C ASP A 48 1.63 -5.51 -1.12
N GLU A 49 0.29 -5.64 -1.13
CA GLU A 49 -0.41 -6.70 -1.86
C GLU A 49 0.07 -8.12 -1.49
N VAL A 50 0.25 -8.38 -0.18
CA VAL A 50 0.75 -9.69 0.32
C VAL A 50 0.00 -10.89 -0.26
N GLN A 51 -1.27 -10.72 -0.67
CA GLN A 51 -2.07 -11.77 -1.30
C GLN A 51 -1.57 -12.19 -2.70
N VAL A 52 -0.73 -11.38 -3.35
CA VAL A 52 -0.13 -11.71 -4.66
C VAL A 52 1.16 -12.52 -4.50
N ALA A 53 1.81 -12.43 -3.35
CA ALA A 53 3.02 -13.18 -3.06
C ALA A 53 2.71 -14.66 -2.72
N GLU A 54 3.60 -15.56 -3.08
CA GLU A 54 3.50 -16.95 -2.64
C GLU A 54 3.80 -17.05 -1.14
N LEU A 55 3.08 -17.92 -0.42
CA LEU A 55 3.25 -18.08 1.03
C LEU A 55 4.69 -18.45 1.42
N ASP A 56 5.39 -19.21 0.60
CA ASP A 56 6.79 -19.57 0.85
C ASP A 56 7.75 -18.38 0.69
N GLU A 57 7.42 -17.41 -0.16
CA GLU A 57 8.18 -16.16 -0.30
C GLU A 57 8.01 -15.27 0.93
N VAL A 58 6.75 -15.07 1.34
CA VAL A 58 6.43 -14.31 2.57
C VAL A 58 7.09 -14.94 3.79
N ARG A 59 7.08 -16.27 3.87
CA ARG A 59 7.73 -17.03 4.92
C ARG A 59 9.24 -16.82 4.93
N THR A 60 9.89 -16.92 3.77
CA THR A 60 11.34 -16.75 3.63
C THR A 60 11.75 -15.33 4.04
N LEU A 61 11.03 -14.31 3.57
CA LEU A 61 11.22 -12.92 3.98
C LEU A 61 11.06 -12.75 5.49
N SER A 62 9.99 -13.31 6.05
CA SER A 62 9.68 -13.21 7.46
C SER A 62 10.75 -13.87 8.35
N ILE A 63 11.31 -15.00 7.93
CA ILE A 63 12.41 -15.66 8.63
C ILE A 63 13.67 -14.79 8.58
N ALA A 64 13.99 -14.21 7.44
CA ALA A 64 15.14 -13.32 7.31
C ALA A 64 15.00 -12.08 8.22
N ILE A 65 13.83 -11.45 8.26
CA ILE A 65 13.51 -10.33 9.15
C ILE A 65 13.69 -10.75 10.62
N GLN A 66 13.14 -11.90 11.01
CA GLN A 66 13.26 -12.40 12.39
C GLN A 66 14.72 -12.62 12.79
N GLN A 67 15.55 -13.13 11.88
CA GLN A 67 16.97 -13.32 12.12
C GLN A 67 17.72 -11.99 12.33
N ILE A 68 17.41 -10.98 11.51
CA ILE A 68 18.01 -9.62 11.64
C ILE A 68 17.58 -8.95 12.94
N ILE A 69 16.32 -9.09 13.36
CA ILE A 69 15.84 -8.63 14.66
C ILE A 69 16.59 -9.34 15.80
N GLY A 70 16.83 -10.65 15.67
CA GLY A 70 17.59 -11.43 16.65
C GLY A 70 19.08 -11.04 16.76
N GLU A 71 19.62 -10.31 15.78
CA GLU A 71 20.97 -9.74 15.77
C GLU A 71 21.05 -8.31 16.34
N ASP A 72 19.93 -7.81 16.87
CA ASP A 72 19.81 -6.43 17.42
C ASP A 72 20.16 -5.34 16.39
N LEU A 73 19.87 -5.61 15.11
CA LEU A 73 20.02 -4.65 14.02
C LEU A 73 18.74 -3.86 13.81
N ASP A 74 18.87 -2.58 13.50
CA ASP A 74 17.74 -1.66 13.27
C ASP A 74 16.98 -2.03 12.00
N ILE A 75 15.88 -2.76 12.16
CA ILE A 75 14.98 -3.14 11.07
C ILE A 75 13.53 -2.92 11.48
N ALA A 76 12.74 -2.40 10.55
CA ALA A 76 11.29 -2.35 10.65
C ALA A 76 10.65 -2.92 9.39
N PHE A 77 9.42 -3.43 9.49
CA PHE A 77 8.68 -3.93 8.34
C PHE A 77 7.21 -3.54 8.43
N ILE A 78 6.60 -3.36 7.28
CA ILE A 78 5.18 -3.09 7.11
C ILE A 78 4.66 -4.05 6.03
N PHE A 79 3.69 -4.89 6.39
CA PHE A 79 2.98 -5.73 5.44
C PHE A 79 1.57 -5.17 5.26
N ALA A 80 1.16 -4.99 4.01
CA ALA A 80 -0.18 -4.57 3.66
C ALA A 80 -0.83 -5.59 2.72
N GLY A 81 -2.14 -5.78 2.85
CA GLY A 81 -2.88 -6.72 2.04
C GLY A 81 -4.30 -6.90 2.54
N LEU A 82 -5.06 -7.80 1.90
CA LEU A 82 -6.42 -8.10 2.29
C LEU A 82 -6.49 -8.74 3.69
N PRO A 83 -7.48 -8.39 4.53
CA PRO A 83 -7.59 -8.91 5.89
C PRO A 83 -7.50 -10.43 6.00
N SER A 84 -8.21 -11.16 5.14
CA SER A 84 -8.20 -12.63 5.12
C SER A 84 -6.82 -13.23 4.87
N MET A 85 -5.98 -12.56 4.08
CA MET A 85 -4.62 -13.01 3.80
C MET A 85 -3.68 -12.65 4.94
N ILE A 86 -3.81 -11.46 5.51
CA ILE A 86 -3.06 -11.07 6.71
C ILE A 86 -3.33 -12.05 7.85
N GLU A 87 -4.61 -12.41 8.08
CA GLU A 87 -4.98 -13.41 9.06
C GLU A 87 -4.35 -14.79 8.76
N SER A 88 -4.34 -15.23 7.50
CA SER A 88 -3.75 -16.51 7.12
C SER A 88 -2.23 -16.54 7.32
N VAL A 89 -1.55 -15.43 7.04
CA VAL A 89 -0.11 -15.26 7.26
C VAL A 89 0.20 -15.25 8.76
N ILE A 90 -0.56 -14.51 9.56
CA ILE A 90 -0.36 -14.41 11.01
C ILE A 90 -0.67 -15.76 11.69
N ASN A 91 -1.76 -16.43 11.33
CA ASN A 91 -2.17 -17.71 11.93
C ASN A 91 -1.34 -18.89 11.49
N GLY A 92 -0.47 -18.72 10.50
CA GLY A 92 0.50 -19.74 10.08
C GLY A 92 1.45 -20.10 11.23
N LYS A 93 1.48 -21.40 11.62
CA LYS A 93 2.29 -21.92 12.74
C LYS A 93 3.77 -21.53 12.69
N MET A 94 4.26 -21.13 11.52
CA MET A 94 5.69 -20.86 11.27
C MET A 94 6.06 -19.38 11.39
N LEU A 95 5.09 -18.49 11.54
CA LEU A 95 5.30 -17.04 11.58
C LEU A 95 4.81 -16.42 12.90
N ALA A 96 4.96 -17.18 13.98
CA ALA A 96 4.53 -16.77 15.32
C ALA A 96 5.07 -15.41 15.78
N PHE A 97 6.22 -14.96 15.24
CA PHE A 97 6.75 -13.63 15.56
C PHE A 97 5.89 -12.49 14.98
N LEU A 98 5.15 -12.71 13.89
CA LEU A 98 4.24 -11.72 13.31
C LEU A 98 3.05 -11.40 14.23
N HIS A 99 2.71 -12.26 15.18
CA HIS A 99 1.74 -11.94 16.23
C HIS A 99 2.14 -10.76 17.11
N ARG A 100 3.42 -10.36 17.06
CA ARG A 100 3.93 -9.17 17.76
C ARG A 100 3.84 -7.89 16.92
N ALA A 101 3.51 -8.02 15.63
CA ALA A 101 3.29 -6.86 14.78
C ALA A 101 2.03 -6.11 15.22
N LEU A 102 2.06 -4.78 15.10
CA LEU A 102 0.91 -3.95 15.40
C LEU A 102 -0.06 -3.98 14.21
N PRO A 103 -1.30 -4.49 14.39
CA PRO A 103 -2.27 -4.51 13.31
C PRO A 103 -2.90 -3.12 13.12
N PHE A 104 -3.02 -2.70 11.86
CA PHE A 104 -3.76 -1.52 11.44
C PHE A 104 -4.88 -1.95 10.49
N ASP A 105 -6.12 -1.68 10.87
CA ASP A 105 -7.28 -1.89 10.01
C ASP A 105 -7.66 -0.58 9.32
N LEU A 106 -7.38 -0.49 8.02
CA LEU A 106 -7.72 0.66 7.19
C LEU A 106 -9.20 0.60 6.82
N LYS A 107 -10.00 1.35 7.55
CA LYS A 107 -11.46 1.47 7.32
C LYS A 107 -11.77 2.45 6.21
N ALA A 108 -13.08 2.52 5.87
CA ALA A 108 -13.59 3.56 4.99
C ALA A 108 -13.22 4.95 5.51
N VAL A 109 -12.88 5.85 4.60
CA VAL A 109 -12.57 7.26 4.91
C VAL A 109 -13.86 7.97 5.34
N ALA A 110 -13.78 8.84 6.34
CA ALA A 110 -14.94 9.61 6.76
C ALA A 110 -15.49 10.47 5.61
N VAL A 111 -16.82 10.46 5.41
CA VAL A 111 -17.47 11.17 4.30
C VAL A 111 -17.13 12.66 4.30
N THR A 112 -16.98 13.28 5.48
CA THR A 112 -16.55 14.66 5.61
C THR A 112 -15.14 14.92 5.05
N GLU A 113 -14.20 14.02 5.31
CA GLU A 113 -12.82 14.10 4.79
C GLU A 113 -12.80 13.88 3.27
N VAL A 114 -13.63 12.94 2.79
CA VAL A 114 -13.81 12.73 1.34
C VAL A 114 -14.36 13.98 0.66
N SER A 115 -15.36 14.65 1.26
CA SER A 115 -15.95 15.88 0.74
C SER A 115 -14.89 16.97 0.58
N TYR A 116 -14.08 17.22 1.61
CA TYR A 116 -12.99 18.22 1.54
C TYR A 116 -11.94 17.85 0.49
N SER A 117 -11.59 16.57 0.39
CA SER A 117 -10.59 16.09 -0.58
C SER A 117 -11.08 16.24 -2.02
N LEU A 118 -12.34 15.92 -2.29
CA LEU A 118 -12.95 16.09 -3.60
C LEU A 118 -13.05 17.56 -3.99
N GLU A 119 -13.52 18.42 -3.08
CA GLU A 119 -13.61 19.85 -3.30
C GLU A 119 -12.24 20.45 -3.66
N GLY A 120 -11.22 20.24 -2.83
CA GLY A 120 -9.89 20.76 -3.09
C GLY A 120 -9.24 20.20 -4.36
N THR A 121 -9.51 18.92 -4.71
CA THR A 121 -8.97 18.32 -5.94
C THR A 121 -9.64 18.89 -7.19
N ILE A 122 -10.94 19.08 -7.15
CA ILE A 122 -11.72 19.67 -8.27
C ILE A 122 -11.36 21.13 -8.47
N GLU A 123 -11.27 21.92 -7.39
CA GLU A 123 -10.81 23.30 -7.44
C GLU A 123 -9.40 23.44 -8.01
N ALA A 124 -8.48 22.58 -7.59
CA ALA A 124 -7.12 22.54 -8.14
C ALA A 124 -7.07 22.21 -9.64
N SER A 125 -8.12 21.56 -10.18
CA SER A 125 -8.27 21.32 -11.62
C SER A 125 -8.81 22.52 -12.40
N GLY A 126 -9.15 23.62 -11.72
CA GLY A 126 -9.73 24.83 -12.32
C GLY A 126 -11.26 24.77 -12.50
N MET A 127 -11.92 23.83 -11.83
CA MET A 127 -13.38 23.72 -11.79
C MET A 127 -13.90 24.07 -10.38
N GLU A 128 -15.16 24.45 -10.30
CA GLU A 128 -15.85 24.72 -9.03
C GLU A 128 -16.98 23.71 -8.80
N LEU A 129 -17.34 23.50 -7.55
CA LEU A 129 -18.51 22.71 -7.15
C LEU A 129 -19.63 23.62 -6.66
N LYS A 130 -20.86 23.36 -7.08
CA LYS A 130 -22.02 24.01 -6.42
C LYS A 130 -22.07 23.60 -4.94
N PRO A 131 -22.56 24.48 -4.06
CA PRO A 131 -22.71 24.17 -2.64
C PRO A 131 -23.47 22.84 -2.42
N GLY A 132 -22.92 21.97 -1.58
CA GLY A 132 -23.49 20.67 -1.25
C GLY A 132 -23.14 19.52 -2.20
N ILE A 133 -22.67 19.78 -3.41
CA ILE A 133 -22.32 18.71 -4.37
C ILE A 133 -21.12 17.88 -3.86
N ALA A 134 -20.12 18.51 -3.26
CA ALA A 134 -19.00 17.77 -2.66
C ALA A 134 -19.46 16.71 -1.64
N SER A 135 -20.43 17.05 -0.81
CA SER A 135 -21.01 16.12 0.18
C SER A 135 -21.79 15.00 -0.48
N GLN A 136 -22.60 15.29 -1.51
CA GLN A 136 -23.34 14.25 -2.25
C GLN A 136 -22.41 13.28 -2.96
N LEU A 137 -21.36 13.79 -3.63
CA LEU A 137 -20.35 12.96 -4.25
C LEU A 137 -19.63 12.10 -3.21
N ALA A 138 -19.28 12.68 -2.06
CA ALA A 138 -18.62 11.94 -0.97
C ALA A 138 -19.52 10.84 -0.41
N GLU A 139 -20.81 11.09 -0.19
CA GLU A 139 -21.78 10.08 0.26
C GLU A 139 -21.88 8.92 -0.74
N ALA A 140 -21.89 9.20 -2.04
CA ALA A 140 -21.94 8.18 -3.08
C ALA A 140 -20.71 7.23 -3.04
N THR A 141 -19.56 7.69 -2.51
CA THR A 141 -18.37 6.85 -2.38
C THR A 141 -18.41 5.90 -1.20
N GLN A 142 -19.25 6.17 -0.21
CA GLN A 142 -19.27 5.48 1.09
C GLN A 142 -17.88 5.43 1.77
N GLY A 143 -17.00 6.36 1.43
CA GLY A 143 -15.62 6.41 1.92
C GLY A 143 -14.68 5.34 1.37
N TYR A 144 -15.11 4.58 0.36
CA TYR A 144 -14.28 3.53 -0.24
C TYR A 144 -13.25 4.14 -1.20
N PRO A 145 -11.93 3.94 -0.99
CA PRO A 145 -10.88 4.66 -1.74
C PRO A 145 -11.00 4.56 -3.25
N PHE A 146 -11.31 3.39 -3.79
CA PHE A 146 -11.54 3.21 -5.21
C PHE A 146 -12.73 4.05 -5.71
N MET A 147 -13.82 4.08 -4.95
CA MET A 147 -15.01 4.85 -5.31
C MET A 147 -14.76 6.36 -5.22
N ILE A 148 -13.90 6.82 -4.30
CA ILE A 148 -13.52 8.23 -4.19
C ILE A 148 -12.87 8.70 -5.50
N GLN A 149 -11.91 7.94 -6.01
CA GLN A 149 -11.27 8.24 -7.28
C GLN A 149 -12.24 8.16 -8.46
N LEU A 150 -13.07 7.11 -8.49
CA LEU A 150 -14.00 6.87 -9.58
C LEU A 150 -15.05 7.97 -9.68
N VAL A 151 -15.73 8.29 -8.58
CA VAL A 151 -16.78 9.32 -8.50
C VAL A 151 -16.19 10.70 -8.83
N GLY A 152 -15.06 11.06 -8.22
CA GLY A 152 -14.38 12.32 -8.52
C GLY A 152 -13.98 12.45 -9.98
N TYR A 153 -13.41 11.40 -10.56
CA TYR A 153 -13.04 11.37 -11.98
C TYR A 153 -14.24 11.54 -12.91
N TYR A 154 -15.33 10.83 -12.65
CA TYR A 154 -16.52 10.92 -13.51
C TYR A 154 -17.23 12.27 -13.37
N ALA A 155 -17.34 12.82 -12.17
CA ALA A 155 -17.89 14.15 -11.96
C ALA A 155 -17.10 15.21 -12.76
N TRP A 156 -15.77 15.17 -12.65
CA TRP A 156 -14.88 16.04 -13.42
C TRP A 156 -14.98 15.81 -14.93
N GLN A 157 -15.02 14.54 -15.37
CA GLN A 157 -15.08 14.19 -16.79
C GLN A 157 -16.40 14.63 -17.46
N LEU A 158 -17.54 14.47 -16.77
CA LEU A 158 -18.84 14.89 -17.26
C LEU A 158 -18.90 16.41 -17.44
N ALA A 159 -18.46 17.18 -16.44
CA ALA A 159 -18.39 18.63 -16.53
C ALA A 159 -17.48 19.08 -17.69
N ARG A 160 -16.32 18.45 -17.84
CA ARG A 160 -15.40 18.75 -18.93
C ARG A 160 -16.00 18.48 -20.32
N ARG A 161 -16.75 17.38 -20.49
CA ARG A 161 -17.46 17.05 -21.73
C ARG A 161 -18.56 18.04 -22.04
N ALA A 162 -19.25 18.53 -21.01
CA ALA A 162 -20.27 19.56 -21.12
C ALA A 162 -19.68 21.00 -21.30
N HIS A 163 -18.36 21.15 -21.33
CA HIS A 163 -17.66 22.44 -21.30
C HIS A 163 -18.08 23.32 -20.12
N ALA A 164 -18.54 22.73 -19.02
CA ALA A 164 -18.89 23.41 -17.79
C ALA A 164 -17.64 23.66 -16.93
N THR A 165 -17.61 24.78 -16.27
CA THR A 165 -16.59 25.13 -15.27
C THR A 165 -17.08 24.90 -13.85
N ILE A 166 -18.40 24.65 -13.69
CA ILE A 166 -19.04 24.38 -12.39
C ILE A 166 -19.74 23.03 -12.44
N ILE A 167 -19.46 22.18 -11.48
CA ILE A 167 -20.11 20.87 -11.32
C ILE A 167 -21.35 21.06 -10.42
N GLY A 168 -22.50 20.62 -10.90
CA GLY A 168 -23.77 20.71 -10.18
C GLY A 168 -24.73 19.62 -10.60
N GLU A 169 -25.95 19.61 -9.98
CA GLU A 169 -27.07 18.81 -10.47
C GLU A 169 -27.44 19.27 -11.88
N GLU A 170 -27.60 18.33 -12.79
CA GLU A 170 -28.28 18.61 -14.06
C GLU A 170 -29.76 18.87 -13.76
N GLU A 171 -30.31 19.99 -14.28
CA GLU A 171 -31.74 20.26 -14.26
C GLU A 171 -32.51 19.34 -15.23
#